data_5a864ae0ffa0f95471d608270b651e6c
#
_entry.id   5a864ae0ffa0f95471d608270b651e6c
#
_cell.length_a   1.000
_cell.length_b   1.000
_cell.length_c   1.000
_cell.angle_alpha   90.00
_cell.angle_beta   90.00
_cell.angle_gamma   90.00
#
_symmetry.space_group_name_H-M   'P 1'
#
loop_
_entity.id
_entity.type
_entity.pdbx_description
1 polymer ?
#
loop_
_entity_poly.entity_id
_entity_poly.type
_entity_poly.pdbx_seq_one_letter_code
_entity_poly.pdbx_strand_id
1 'polypeptide(L)'
;MLILKTMDDAQLGVLYETCMRRDFPPSERKSLSAILKMKHRGLYDVLGAYRADGVLAAYALLYHPADGRVALLDYLAVEPAFRHAGVGSMLLAQLRAHYADAADVLLIECERPKAAPDETLARKRIRFYTQAGAQLTSVRIWLFDVEYSILVLPCGERIPACDWAEQMLSLYRQMLPKALFEQNVRLIRA
;
A
#
# COMPACT_ATOMS: atom_id res chain seq x y z
N MET A 1 21.17 7.29 3.50
CA MET A 1 20.73 5.89 3.52
C MET A 1 19.54 5.79 4.49
N LEU A 2 18.48 5.08 4.14
CA LEU A 2 17.36 4.77 5.03
C LEU A 2 17.54 3.37 5.60
N ILE A 3 17.08 3.18 6.84
CA ILE A 3 17.08 1.89 7.53
C ILE A 3 15.62 1.48 7.69
N LEU A 4 15.21 0.40 7.02
CA LEU A 4 13.86 -0.16 7.14
C LEU A 4 13.77 -1.01 8.42
N LYS A 5 12.75 -0.78 9.23
CA LYS A 5 12.50 -1.53 10.47
C LYS A 5 11.03 -1.83 10.65
N THR A 6 10.70 -3.02 11.13
CA THR A 6 9.35 -3.35 11.58
C THR A 6 9.03 -2.57 12.86
N MET A 7 7.83 -2.01 12.91
CA MET A 7 7.33 -1.30 14.11
C MET A 7 6.58 -2.25 15.03
N ASP A 8 6.80 -2.11 16.32
CA ASP A 8 6.00 -2.76 17.36
C ASP A 8 4.61 -2.08 17.51
N ASP A 9 3.80 -2.58 18.42
CA ASP A 9 2.43 -2.09 18.63
C ASP A 9 2.39 -0.69 19.23
N ALA A 10 3.35 -0.35 20.10
CA ALA A 10 3.46 0.98 20.70
C ALA A 10 3.84 2.00 19.62
N GLN A 11 4.82 1.67 18.78
CA GLN A 11 5.26 2.50 17.65
C GLN A 11 4.13 2.68 16.61
N LEU A 12 3.38 1.61 16.31
CA LEU A 12 2.20 1.69 15.44
C LEU A 12 1.14 2.62 16.04
N GLY A 13 0.88 2.54 17.34
CA GLY A 13 -0.05 3.43 18.02
C GLY A 13 0.33 4.90 17.85
N VAL A 14 1.60 5.25 18.07
CA VAL A 14 2.13 6.60 17.85
C VAL A 14 2.02 6.99 16.37
N LEU A 15 2.47 6.13 15.44
CA LEU A 15 2.38 6.36 14.01
C LEU A 15 0.94 6.66 13.58
N TYR A 16 -0.02 5.88 14.07
CA TYR A 16 -1.43 6.01 13.73
C TYR A 16 -1.98 7.38 14.15
N GLU A 17 -1.74 7.78 15.39
CA GLU A 17 -2.29 9.02 15.94
C GLU A 17 -1.62 10.27 15.35
N THR A 18 -0.32 10.22 15.05
CA THR A 18 0.44 11.40 14.61
C THR A 18 0.54 11.51 13.09
N CYS A 19 0.92 10.42 12.39
CA CYS A 19 1.24 10.45 10.97
C CYS A 19 0.06 9.99 10.09
N MET A 20 -0.54 8.84 10.39
CA MET A 20 -1.62 8.31 9.55
C MET A 20 -2.86 9.17 9.56
N ARG A 21 -3.22 9.78 10.71
CA ARG A 21 -4.33 10.73 10.80
C ARG A 21 -4.10 12.01 10.00
N ARG A 22 -2.85 12.43 9.87
CA ARG A 22 -2.46 13.59 9.06
C ARG A 22 -2.46 13.26 7.56
N ASP A 23 -1.95 12.08 7.19
CA ASP A 23 -1.62 11.73 5.80
C ASP A 23 -2.79 11.10 5.05
N PHE A 24 -3.76 10.48 5.75
CA PHE A 24 -4.90 9.80 5.15
C PHE A 24 -6.23 10.27 5.77
N PRO A 25 -7.26 10.55 4.95
CA PRO A 25 -8.58 10.93 5.47
C PRO A 25 -9.24 9.76 6.21
N PRO A 26 -10.22 10.04 7.10
CA PRO A 26 -10.92 8.99 7.86
C PRO A 26 -11.57 7.91 6.99
N SER A 27 -12.06 8.26 5.80
CA SER A 27 -12.70 7.37 4.84
C SER A 27 -11.75 6.32 4.24
N GLU A 28 -10.45 6.62 4.15
CA GLU A 28 -9.44 5.73 3.59
C GLU A 28 -8.69 4.95 4.67
N ARG A 29 -8.88 5.29 5.93
CA ARG A 29 -8.06 4.79 7.02
C ARG A 29 -8.74 3.64 7.76
N LYS A 30 -8.11 2.45 7.75
CA LYS A 30 -8.50 1.35 8.63
C LYS A 30 -8.38 1.76 10.11
N SER A 31 -9.23 1.26 10.97
CA SER A 31 -9.08 1.49 12.42
C SER A 31 -7.79 0.87 12.95
N LEU A 32 -7.19 1.49 13.96
CA LEU A 32 -6.00 0.93 14.63
C LEU A 32 -6.22 -0.51 15.09
N SER A 33 -7.41 -0.81 15.64
CA SER A 33 -7.74 -2.17 16.09
C SER A 33 -7.79 -3.17 14.95
N ALA A 34 -8.24 -2.78 13.75
CA ALA A 34 -8.23 -3.66 12.57
C ALA A 34 -6.80 -3.93 12.09
N ILE A 35 -5.94 -2.91 12.08
CA ILE A 35 -4.51 -3.05 11.73
C ILE A 35 -3.81 -3.98 12.71
N LEU A 36 -3.96 -3.74 14.03
CA LEU A 36 -3.37 -4.59 15.08
C LEU A 36 -3.83 -6.05 14.97
N LYS A 37 -5.12 -6.28 14.71
CA LYS A 37 -5.65 -7.64 14.55
C LYS A 37 -5.00 -8.38 13.37
N MET A 38 -4.78 -7.73 12.24
CA MET A 38 -4.10 -8.31 11.09
C MET A 38 -2.61 -8.52 11.36
N LYS A 39 -1.94 -7.54 12.00
CA LYS A 39 -0.53 -7.62 12.40
C LYS A 39 -0.27 -8.79 13.34
N HIS A 40 -1.10 -8.98 14.39
CA HIS A 40 -0.98 -10.10 15.33
C HIS A 40 -1.22 -11.47 14.68
N ARG A 41 -1.91 -11.51 13.55
CA ARG A 41 -2.07 -12.74 12.74
C ARG A 41 -0.91 -12.97 11.77
N GLY A 42 0.09 -12.10 11.73
CA GLY A 42 1.22 -12.18 10.80
C GLY A 42 0.84 -11.90 9.34
N LEU A 43 -0.25 -11.16 9.12
CA LEU A 43 -0.78 -10.85 7.78
C LEU A 43 -0.57 -9.38 7.39
N TYR A 44 0.05 -8.60 8.27
CA TYR A 44 0.17 -7.16 8.05
C TYR A 44 1.47 -6.62 8.63
N ASP A 45 2.30 -6.10 7.77
CA ASP A 45 3.55 -5.47 8.17
C ASP A 45 3.38 -3.97 8.33
N VAL A 46 4.00 -3.44 9.37
CA VAL A 46 4.11 -2.00 9.65
C VAL A 46 5.58 -1.66 9.64
N LEU A 47 6.02 -0.96 8.59
CA LEU A 47 7.42 -0.70 8.32
C LEU A 47 7.72 0.80 8.41
N GLY A 48 8.71 1.17 9.20
CA GLY A 48 9.27 2.51 9.27
C GLY A 48 10.61 2.59 8.54
N ALA A 49 10.79 3.62 7.73
CA ALA A 49 12.06 3.95 7.11
C ALA A 49 12.72 5.10 7.86
N TYR A 50 13.82 4.82 8.54
CA TYR A 50 14.50 5.74 9.44
C TYR A 50 15.79 6.25 8.81
N ARG A 51 16.14 7.47 9.09
CA ARG A 51 17.46 8.05 8.84
C ARG A 51 18.49 7.46 9.83
N ALA A 52 19.78 7.69 9.55
CA ALA A 52 20.86 7.24 10.41
C ALA A 52 20.82 7.85 11.83
N ASP A 53 20.21 9.05 11.98
CA ASP A 53 19.98 9.72 13.24
C ASP A 53 18.73 9.21 14.01
N GLY A 54 18.07 8.18 13.51
CA GLY A 54 16.88 7.57 14.13
C GLY A 54 15.57 8.28 13.84
N VAL A 55 15.57 9.36 13.04
CA VAL A 55 14.34 10.09 12.68
C VAL A 55 13.55 9.31 11.62
N LEU A 56 12.25 9.13 11.85
CA LEU A 56 11.32 8.54 10.88
C LEU A 56 11.23 9.45 9.66
N ALA A 57 11.57 8.93 8.49
CA ALA A 57 11.50 9.68 7.23
C ALA A 57 10.31 9.29 6.36
N ALA A 58 9.87 8.02 6.43
CA ALA A 58 8.72 7.52 5.70
C ALA A 58 8.21 6.23 6.37
N TYR A 59 7.02 5.79 5.99
CA TYR A 59 6.46 4.53 6.46
C TYR A 59 5.61 3.86 5.39
N ALA A 60 5.45 2.55 5.52
CA ALA A 60 4.57 1.75 4.69
C ALA A 60 3.88 0.67 5.51
N LEU A 61 2.63 0.39 5.17
CA LEU A 61 1.87 -0.72 5.72
C LEU A 61 1.46 -1.63 4.57
N LEU A 62 1.70 -2.93 4.73
CA LEU A 62 1.44 -3.92 3.68
C LEU A 62 0.63 -5.08 4.24
N TYR A 63 -0.38 -5.50 3.47
CA TYR A 63 -1.09 -6.75 3.71
C TYR A 63 -0.49 -7.85 2.82
N HIS A 64 -0.14 -8.99 3.42
CA HIS A 64 0.34 -10.15 2.68
C HIS A 64 -0.24 -11.43 3.29
N PRO A 65 -0.94 -12.26 2.51
CA PRO A 65 -1.41 -13.56 2.96
C PRO A 65 -0.23 -14.53 3.13
N ALA A 66 -0.32 -15.44 4.11
CA ALA A 66 0.77 -16.35 4.46
C ALA A 66 1.16 -17.33 3.33
N ASP A 67 0.23 -17.64 2.46
CA ASP A 67 0.38 -18.59 1.34
C ASP A 67 0.42 -17.90 -0.03
N GLY A 68 0.39 -16.56 -0.06
CA GLY A 68 0.30 -15.74 -1.26
C GLY A 68 1.64 -15.11 -1.65
N ARG A 69 1.93 -15.12 -2.97
CA ARG A 69 3.08 -14.41 -3.55
C ARG A 69 2.74 -12.99 -4.03
N VAL A 70 1.59 -12.48 -3.60
CA VAL A 70 1.10 -11.15 -3.92
C VAL A 70 0.81 -10.40 -2.62
N ALA A 71 1.43 -9.25 -2.42
CA ALA A 71 1.16 -8.37 -1.29
C ALA A 71 0.47 -7.08 -1.76
N LEU A 72 -0.31 -6.46 -0.89
CA LEU A 72 -0.92 -5.16 -1.12
C LEU A 72 -0.14 -4.09 -0.37
N LEU A 73 0.38 -3.10 -1.07
CA LEU A 73 0.90 -1.87 -0.47
C LEU A 73 -0.30 -0.98 -0.10
N ASP A 74 -0.78 -1.15 1.12
CA ASP A 74 -2.02 -0.54 1.61
C ASP A 74 -1.83 0.96 1.96
N TYR A 75 -0.71 1.29 2.60
CA TYR A 75 -0.35 2.68 2.90
C TYR A 75 1.12 2.94 2.62
N LEU A 76 1.44 4.09 2.04
CA LEU A 76 2.78 4.62 1.92
C LEU A 76 2.75 6.13 2.10
N ALA A 77 3.56 6.66 3.00
CA ALA A 77 3.72 8.10 3.16
C ALA A 77 5.15 8.48 3.51
N VAL A 78 5.52 9.67 3.07
CA VAL A 78 6.80 10.33 3.39
C VAL A 78 6.51 11.50 4.33
N GLU A 79 7.29 11.58 5.42
CA GLU A 79 7.20 12.69 6.35
C GLU A 79 7.37 14.03 5.63
N PRO A 80 6.55 15.06 5.94
CA PRO A 80 6.52 16.33 5.20
C PRO A 80 7.90 16.96 5.02
N ALA A 81 8.75 16.90 6.05
CA ALA A 81 10.10 17.46 6.02
C ALA A 81 11.05 16.77 5.02
N PHE A 82 10.71 15.57 4.54
CA PHE A 82 11.56 14.77 3.65
C PHE A 82 10.91 14.52 2.27
N ARG A 83 9.78 15.17 1.98
CA ARG A 83 9.14 15.12 0.65
C ARG A 83 10.04 15.79 -0.39
N HIS A 84 9.91 15.35 -1.63
CA HIS A 84 10.69 15.84 -2.79
C HIS A 84 12.21 15.57 -2.74
N ALA A 85 12.70 14.82 -1.72
CA ALA A 85 14.10 14.45 -1.56
C ALA A 85 14.40 12.99 -2.01
N GLY A 86 13.51 12.37 -2.81
CA GLY A 86 13.69 10.98 -3.29
C GLY A 86 13.40 9.90 -2.24
N VAL A 87 12.99 10.26 -1.02
CA VAL A 87 12.74 9.33 0.09
C VAL A 87 11.69 8.28 -0.26
N GLY A 88 10.60 8.66 -0.93
CA GLY A 88 9.57 7.71 -1.36
C GLY A 88 10.10 6.67 -2.35
N SER A 89 10.93 7.06 -3.30
CA SER A 89 11.55 6.13 -4.26
C SER A 89 12.55 5.20 -3.57
N MET A 90 13.32 5.70 -2.60
CA MET A 90 14.21 4.88 -1.77
C MET A 90 13.41 3.86 -0.95
N LEU A 91 12.28 4.27 -0.35
CA LEU A 91 11.40 3.36 0.38
C LEU A 91 10.86 2.26 -0.53
N LEU A 92 10.34 2.60 -1.71
CA LEU A 92 9.84 1.58 -2.67
C LEU A 92 10.92 0.59 -3.08
N ALA A 93 12.16 1.04 -3.33
CA ALA A 93 13.27 0.15 -3.63
C ALA A 93 13.60 -0.79 -2.46
N GLN A 94 13.56 -0.30 -1.22
CA GLN A 94 13.76 -1.12 -0.03
C GLN A 94 12.61 -2.11 0.20
N LEU A 95 11.36 -1.72 -0.05
CA LEU A 95 10.21 -2.63 0.04
C LEU A 95 10.32 -3.76 -0.98
N ARG A 96 10.68 -3.47 -2.23
CA ARG A 96 10.93 -4.50 -3.24
C ARG A 96 11.99 -5.50 -2.79
N ALA A 97 13.12 -5.02 -2.27
CA ALA A 97 14.18 -5.88 -1.76
C ALA A 97 13.74 -6.68 -0.52
N HIS A 98 12.98 -6.07 0.37
CA HIS A 98 12.46 -6.72 1.59
C HIS A 98 11.49 -7.87 1.27
N TYR A 99 10.67 -7.72 0.22
CA TYR A 99 9.68 -8.72 -0.17
C TYR A 99 10.16 -9.67 -1.28
N ALA A 100 11.41 -9.55 -1.77
CA ALA A 100 11.90 -10.33 -2.91
C ALA A 100 11.76 -11.85 -2.75
N ASP A 101 11.93 -12.36 -1.53
CA ASP A 101 11.77 -13.79 -1.22
C ASP A 101 10.32 -14.18 -0.83
N ALA A 102 9.52 -13.21 -0.38
CA ALA A 102 8.18 -13.44 0.16
C ALA A 102 7.07 -13.18 -0.84
N ALA A 103 7.24 -12.24 -1.78
CA ALA A 103 6.24 -11.88 -2.77
C ALA A 103 6.88 -11.66 -4.15
N ASP A 104 6.15 -12.01 -5.20
CA ASP A 104 6.55 -11.72 -6.58
C ASP A 104 6.27 -10.25 -6.93
N VAL A 105 5.18 -9.71 -6.39
CA VAL A 105 4.71 -8.37 -6.68
C VAL A 105 4.05 -7.70 -5.47
N LEU A 106 4.13 -6.37 -5.46
CA LEU A 106 3.28 -5.50 -4.65
C LEU A 106 2.18 -4.91 -5.54
N LEU A 107 0.92 -5.16 -5.19
CA LEU A 107 -0.22 -4.45 -5.77
C LEU A 107 -0.36 -3.08 -5.12
N ILE A 108 -0.69 -2.09 -5.91
CA ILE A 108 -0.79 -0.69 -5.47
C ILE A 108 -2.10 -0.11 -6.01
N GLU A 109 -2.82 0.56 -5.14
CA GLU A 109 -4.05 1.27 -5.46
C GLU A 109 -3.77 2.75 -5.63
N CYS A 110 -4.16 3.29 -6.77
CA CYS A 110 -4.16 4.74 -6.99
C CYS A 110 -5.55 5.18 -7.42
N GLU A 111 -6.07 6.24 -6.81
CA GLU A 111 -7.32 6.85 -7.27
C GLU A 111 -7.28 7.04 -8.79
N ARG A 112 -8.37 6.68 -9.45
CA ARG A 112 -8.47 6.89 -10.90
C ARG A 112 -8.52 8.39 -11.20
N PRO A 113 -7.61 8.94 -12.02
CA PRO A 113 -7.53 10.40 -12.24
C PRO A 113 -8.85 11.06 -12.65
N LYS A 114 -9.61 10.42 -13.54
CA LYS A 114 -10.91 10.94 -14.01
C LYS A 114 -12.04 10.88 -12.98
N ALA A 115 -11.87 10.16 -11.90
CA ALA A 115 -12.85 10.00 -10.82
C ALA A 115 -12.37 10.64 -9.51
N ALA A 116 -11.10 11.00 -9.42
CA ALA A 116 -10.50 11.58 -8.23
C ALA A 116 -10.93 13.05 -8.04
N PRO A 117 -11.14 13.52 -6.81
CA PRO A 117 -11.38 14.92 -6.50
C PRO A 117 -10.25 15.86 -6.99
N ASP A 118 -9.01 15.38 -6.94
CA ASP A 118 -7.82 16.05 -7.52
C ASP A 118 -7.17 15.15 -8.58
N GLU A 119 -7.56 15.36 -9.83
CA GLU A 119 -7.01 14.61 -10.96
C GLU A 119 -5.49 14.77 -11.09
N THR A 120 -4.97 15.96 -10.81
CA THR A 120 -3.54 16.26 -10.92
C THR A 120 -2.74 15.47 -9.89
N LEU A 121 -3.22 15.40 -8.65
CA LEU A 121 -2.59 14.63 -7.59
C LEU A 121 -2.64 13.12 -7.89
N ALA A 122 -3.79 12.61 -8.35
CA ALA A 122 -3.94 11.22 -8.73
C ALA A 122 -2.97 10.83 -9.86
N ARG A 123 -2.81 11.67 -10.90
CA ARG A 123 -1.82 11.47 -11.96
C ARG A 123 -0.38 11.50 -11.44
N LYS A 124 -0.05 12.39 -10.48
CA LYS A 124 1.27 12.44 -9.84
C LYS A 124 1.57 11.15 -9.06
N ARG A 125 0.58 10.59 -8.33
CA ARG A 125 0.73 9.32 -7.61
C ARG A 125 1.01 8.17 -8.58
N ILE A 126 0.22 8.01 -9.64
CA ILE A 126 0.47 6.99 -10.68
C ILE A 126 1.87 7.15 -11.28
N ARG A 127 2.25 8.39 -11.66
CA ARG A 127 3.58 8.66 -12.21
C ARG A 127 4.70 8.31 -11.23
N PHE A 128 4.53 8.61 -9.95
CA PHE A 128 5.50 8.25 -8.91
C PHE A 128 5.77 6.75 -8.88
N TYR A 129 4.71 5.93 -8.86
CA TYR A 129 4.86 4.48 -8.85
C TYR A 129 5.40 3.92 -10.17
N THR A 130 4.95 4.45 -11.31
CA THR A 130 5.46 3.99 -12.61
C THR A 130 6.93 4.35 -12.82
N GLN A 131 7.41 5.48 -12.31
CA GLN A 131 8.83 5.84 -12.30
C GLN A 131 9.66 4.90 -11.41
N ALA A 132 9.06 4.28 -10.40
CA ALA A 132 9.70 3.26 -9.56
C ALA A 132 9.62 1.84 -10.17
N GLY A 133 9.07 1.69 -11.38
CA GLY A 133 8.97 0.42 -12.11
C GLY A 133 7.63 -0.29 -11.98
N ALA A 134 6.62 0.31 -11.36
CA ALA A 134 5.28 -0.25 -11.37
C ALA A 134 4.63 -0.14 -12.74
N GLN A 135 3.83 -1.14 -13.10
CA GLN A 135 3.06 -1.17 -14.34
C GLN A 135 1.57 -0.96 -14.04
N LEU A 136 0.95 -0.02 -14.77
CA LEU A 136 -0.48 0.19 -14.69
C LEU A 136 -1.20 -0.96 -15.42
N THR A 137 -2.13 -1.61 -14.73
CA THR A 137 -2.96 -2.67 -15.31
C THR A 137 -4.24 -2.11 -15.94
N SER A 138 -5.01 -2.96 -16.64
CA SER A 138 -6.37 -2.63 -17.08
C SER A 138 -7.42 -2.77 -15.95
N VAL A 139 -7.02 -3.28 -14.78
CA VAL A 139 -7.94 -3.54 -13.67
C VAL A 139 -8.33 -2.23 -13.00
N ARG A 140 -9.63 -2.08 -12.79
CA ARG A 140 -10.23 -1.00 -12.01
C ARG A 140 -11.14 -1.61 -10.94
N ILE A 141 -11.08 -1.06 -9.75
CA ILE A 141 -11.85 -1.54 -8.62
C ILE A 141 -12.53 -0.36 -7.91
N TRP A 142 -13.75 -0.61 -7.47
CA TRP A 142 -14.49 0.27 -6.59
C TRP A 142 -14.30 -0.20 -5.16
N LEU A 143 -13.76 0.66 -4.30
CA LEU A 143 -13.50 0.38 -2.89
C LEU A 143 -14.02 1.54 -2.05
N PHE A 144 -14.97 1.27 -1.13
CA PHE A 144 -15.48 2.28 -0.19
C PHE A 144 -15.75 3.64 -0.84
N ASP A 145 -16.58 3.61 -1.90
CA ASP A 145 -17.00 4.79 -2.69
C ASP A 145 -15.91 5.49 -3.51
N VAL A 146 -14.73 4.89 -3.64
CA VAL A 146 -13.62 5.42 -4.45
C VAL A 146 -13.28 4.46 -5.61
N GLU A 147 -13.04 5.01 -6.79
CA GLU A 147 -12.57 4.26 -7.96
C GLU A 147 -11.05 4.26 -8.02
N TYR A 148 -10.45 3.06 -7.99
CA TYR A 148 -9.00 2.87 -8.08
C TYR A 148 -8.56 2.21 -9.38
N SER A 149 -7.42 2.66 -9.88
CA SER A 149 -6.59 1.97 -10.86
C SER A 149 -5.56 1.13 -10.13
N ILE A 150 -5.31 -0.09 -10.60
CA ILE A 150 -4.38 -1.03 -9.97
C ILE A 150 -3.07 -1.04 -10.73
N LEU A 151 -1.97 -0.87 -9.97
CA LEU A 151 -0.61 -1.01 -10.46
C LEU A 151 0.04 -2.25 -9.84
N VAL A 152 0.98 -2.81 -10.58
CA VAL A 152 1.78 -3.98 -10.16
C VAL A 152 3.24 -3.57 -10.13
N LEU A 153 3.86 -3.64 -8.97
CA LEU A 153 5.28 -3.36 -8.76
C LEU A 153 6.01 -4.69 -8.52
N PRO A 154 6.88 -5.17 -9.43
CA PRO A 154 7.59 -6.42 -9.24
C PRO A 154 8.60 -6.31 -8.09
N CYS A 155 8.65 -7.33 -7.22
CA CYS A 155 9.71 -7.47 -6.21
C CYS A 155 11.00 -8.02 -6.83
N GLY A 156 10.88 -8.94 -7.80
CA GLY A 156 11.97 -9.49 -8.60
C GLY A 156 12.10 -8.82 -9.98
N GLU A 157 12.68 -9.57 -10.93
CA GLU A 157 12.92 -9.09 -12.30
C GLU A 157 11.68 -9.18 -13.20
N ARG A 158 10.71 -10.02 -12.86
CA ARG A 158 9.55 -10.33 -13.73
C ARG A 158 8.24 -10.13 -13.00
N ILE A 159 7.23 -9.71 -13.75
CA ILE A 159 5.83 -9.75 -13.32
C ILE A 159 5.26 -11.07 -13.83
N PRO A 160 4.76 -11.96 -12.94
CA PRO A 160 4.13 -13.20 -13.38
C PRO A 160 2.84 -12.93 -14.15
N ALA A 161 2.51 -13.80 -15.09
CA ALA A 161 1.20 -13.79 -15.73
C ALA A 161 0.14 -14.17 -14.69
N CYS A 162 -0.80 -13.25 -14.43
CA CYS A 162 -1.78 -13.42 -13.37
C CYS A 162 -3.06 -12.65 -13.68
N ASP A 163 -4.20 -13.14 -13.19
CA ASP A 163 -5.44 -12.37 -13.15
C ASP A 163 -5.40 -11.40 -11.95
N TRP A 164 -4.95 -10.16 -12.22
CA TRP A 164 -4.83 -9.13 -11.18
C TRP A 164 -6.17 -8.73 -10.57
N ALA A 165 -7.26 -8.88 -11.31
CA ALA A 165 -8.59 -8.61 -10.79
C ALA A 165 -8.96 -9.64 -9.71
N GLU A 166 -8.75 -10.93 -9.98
CA GLU A 166 -9.01 -11.97 -8.98
C GLU A 166 -8.04 -11.89 -7.80
N GLN A 167 -6.76 -11.53 -8.03
CA GLN A 167 -5.82 -11.31 -6.94
C GLN A 167 -6.28 -10.20 -5.99
N MET A 168 -6.71 -9.05 -6.53
CA MET A 168 -7.24 -7.96 -5.72
C MET A 168 -8.47 -8.38 -4.93
N LEU A 169 -9.43 -9.05 -5.59
CA LEU A 169 -10.64 -9.54 -4.91
C LEU A 169 -10.30 -10.56 -3.81
N SER A 170 -9.35 -11.46 -4.07
CA SER A 170 -8.89 -12.45 -3.10
C SER A 170 -8.28 -11.82 -1.85
N LEU A 171 -7.40 -10.83 -2.02
CA LEU A 171 -6.82 -10.08 -0.90
C LEU A 171 -7.91 -9.41 -0.06
N TYR A 172 -8.88 -8.74 -0.69
CA TYR A 172 -9.95 -8.07 0.04
C TYR A 172 -10.94 -9.04 0.72
N ARG A 173 -11.24 -10.20 0.10
CA ARG A 173 -12.05 -11.25 0.75
C ARG A 173 -11.40 -11.78 2.03
N GLN A 174 -10.07 -11.87 2.07
CA GLN A 174 -9.33 -12.32 3.25
C GLN A 174 -9.19 -11.21 4.31
N MET A 175 -9.11 -9.95 3.86
CA MET A 175 -8.88 -8.78 4.71
C MET A 175 -10.16 -8.29 5.40
N LEU A 176 -11.29 -8.38 4.71
CA LEU A 176 -12.57 -7.80 5.16
C LEU A 176 -13.57 -8.88 5.61
N PRO A 177 -14.42 -8.58 6.59
CA PRO A 177 -15.62 -9.37 6.85
C PRO A 177 -16.48 -9.47 5.57
N LYS A 178 -17.10 -10.64 5.35
CA LYS A 178 -17.88 -10.93 4.13
C LYS A 178 -18.88 -9.82 3.77
N ALA A 179 -19.66 -9.36 4.73
CA ALA A 179 -20.66 -8.31 4.49
C ALA A 179 -20.04 -6.99 4.03
N LEU A 180 -18.89 -6.58 4.61
CA LEU A 180 -18.18 -5.37 4.19
C LEU A 180 -17.57 -5.54 2.79
N PHE A 181 -17.03 -6.71 2.48
CA PHE A 181 -16.52 -7.00 1.14
C PHE A 181 -17.64 -6.88 0.08
N GLU A 182 -18.75 -7.57 0.27
CA GLU A 182 -19.88 -7.58 -0.68
C GLU A 182 -20.48 -6.18 -0.90
N GLN A 183 -20.50 -5.36 0.13
CA GLN A 183 -21.02 -4.00 0.06
C GLN A 183 -20.08 -3.00 -0.60
N ASN A 184 -18.75 -3.13 -0.37
CA ASN A 184 -17.78 -2.07 -0.66
C ASN A 184 -16.72 -2.42 -1.69
N VAL A 185 -16.67 -3.68 -2.19
CA VAL A 185 -15.63 -4.11 -3.12
C VAL A 185 -16.24 -4.69 -4.39
N ARG A 186 -15.95 -4.09 -5.55
CA ARG A 186 -16.42 -4.58 -6.84
C ARG A 186 -15.50 -4.16 -7.98
N LEU A 187 -15.36 -5.04 -8.96
CA LEU A 187 -14.67 -4.71 -10.20
C LEU A 187 -15.50 -3.74 -11.04
N ILE A 188 -14.83 -2.77 -11.63
CA ILE A 188 -15.42 -1.89 -12.65
C ILE A 188 -15.10 -2.52 -14.01
N ARG A 189 -16.12 -3.01 -14.69
CA ARG A 189 -15.98 -3.49 -16.07
C ARG A 189 -15.78 -2.29 -17.00
N ALA A 190 -14.90 -2.46 -18.01
CA ALA A 190 -14.67 -1.48 -19.06
C ALA A 190 -15.89 -1.34 -19.95
#